data_f78e6d9c3c3453109809bf14644f3d54
#
_entry.id   f78e6d9c3c3453109809bf14644f3d54
#
_cell.length_a   1.000
_cell.length_b   1.000
_cell.length_c   1.000
_cell.angle_alpha   90.00
_cell.angle_beta   90.00
_cell.angle_gamma   90.00
#
_symmetry.space_group_name_H-M   'P 1'
#
loop_
_entity.id
_entity.type
_entity.pdbx_description
1 polymer ?
#
loop_
_entity_poly.entity_id
_entity_poly.type
_entity_poly.pdbx_seq_one_letter_code
_entity_poly.pdbx_strand_id
1 'polypeptide(L)'
;MYGYEWTAEYGIFRLTIDAKIQKEIRPVFHEELDFFGMDQYWDYPKDTDNPLLWAEGIRRYVINGECVAEAQGGGFYTKPTIKLLTEDRLQLKPIDVERLYEVNQALMVSLEQKAIQFIQTQHEKYQPKGYSFICAFSGGKDSLVLLDLTSKALAPGDFYVVFSNTGMELSDTLKAVDAAKRLWPNLRFEEAKCHMKPTDSWDEFGPPGRRMRWCCVVHKSVPTIIKLREIIGNY
;
A
#
# COMPACT_ATOMS: atom_id res chain seq x y z
N MET A 1 -7.40 18.41 8.23
CA MET A 1 -6.69 17.43 7.37
C MET A 1 -6.60 16.12 8.13
N TYR A 2 -6.83 14.99 7.47
CA TYR A 2 -6.72 13.67 8.12
C TYR A 2 -5.28 13.40 8.56
N GLY A 3 -5.13 12.82 9.72
CA GLY A 3 -3.84 12.41 10.27
C GLY A 3 -4.02 11.59 11.54
N TYR A 4 -2.92 11.29 12.22
CA TYR A 4 -2.93 10.47 13.43
C TYR A 4 -2.49 11.28 14.63
N GLU A 5 -3.13 11.05 15.76
CA GLU A 5 -2.76 11.59 17.06
C GLU A 5 -2.62 10.46 18.08
N TRP A 6 -1.59 10.54 18.91
CA TRP A 6 -1.42 9.62 20.02
C TRP A 6 -2.49 9.86 21.08
N THR A 7 -3.11 8.78 21.52
CA THR A 7 -4.16 8.81 22.55
C THR A 7 -3.71 7.99 23.76
N ALA A 8 -3.32 8.67 24.83
CA ALA A 8 -2.86 8.02 26.06
C ALA A 8 -3.93 7.12 26.70
N GLU A 9 -5.21 7.47 26.55
CA GLU A 9 -6.35 6.70 27.05
C GLU A 9 -6.37 5.26 26.51
N TYR A 10 -5.97 5.07 25.23
CA TYR A 10 -6.00 3.76 24.58
C TYR A 10 -4.60 3.20 24.30
N GLY A 11 -3.55 3.98 24.51
CA GLY A 11 -2.17 3.58 24.18
C GLY A 11 -1.92 3.33 22.68
N ILE A 12 -2.67 4.01 21.82
CA ILE A 12 -2.62 3.83 20.36
C ILE A 12 -2.73 5.16 19.61
N PHE A 13 -2.41 5.14 18.30
CA PHE A 13 -2.71 6.25 17.41
C PHE A 13 -4.17 6.23 16.96
N ARG A 14 -4.84 7.34 17.14
CA ARG A 14 -6.20 7.58 16.66
C ARG A 14 -6.19 8.40 15.38
N LEU A 15 -6.93 7.95 14.38
CA LEU A 15 -7.19 8.71 13.17
C LEU A 15 -8.11 9.89 13.48
N THR A 16 -7.76 11.10 13.04
CA THR A 16 -8.53 12.32 13.26
C THR A 16 -8.59 13.19 12.01
N ILE A 17 -9.65 14.02 11.90
CA ILE A 17 -9.82 14.97 10.79
C ILE A 17 -9.06 16.27 11.00
N ASP A 18 -8.68 16.58 12.25
CA ASP A 18 -8.06 17.83 12.66
C ASP A 18 -6.64 17.63 13.18
N ALA A 19 -5.92 16.66 12.61
CA ALA A 19 -4.56 16.33 13.04
C ALA A 19 -3.64 17.54 13.01
N LYS A 20 -2.97 17.81 14.15
CA LYS A 20 -1.94 18.83 14.26
C LYS A 20 -0.64 18.43 13.57
N ILE A 21 -0.43 17.11 13.44
CA ILE A 21 0.79 16.53 12.88
C ILE A 21 0.41 15.74 11.62
N GLN A 22 0.93 16.15 10.47
CA GLN A 22 0.71 15.49 9.17
C GLN A 22 1.73 14.41 8.86
N LYS A 23 2.34 13.81 9.87
CA LYS A 23 3.32 12.76 9.65
C LYS A 23 2.62 11.44 9.37
N GLU A 24 3.10 10.77 8.35
CA GLU A 24 2.68 9.41 8.06
C GLU A 24 3.15 8.48 9.18
N ILE A 25 2.19 7.82 9.83
CA ILE A 25 2.45 6.81 10.85
C ILE A 25 2.35 5.45 10.18
N ARG A 26 3.35 4.60 10.39
CA ARG A 26 3.36 3.23 9.89
C ARG A 26 3.64 2.22 11.00
N PRO A 27 3.10 1.00 10.90
CA PRO A 27 3.44 -0.08 11.82
C PRO A 27 4.88 -0.55 11.61
N VAL A 28 5.50 -1.03 12.68
CA VAL A 28 6.83 -1.65 12.69
C VAL A 28 6.72 -3.04 13.26
N PHE A 29 7.21 -4.03 12.52
CA PHE A 29 7.21 -5.45 12.87
C PHE A 29 8.59 -5.89 13.33
N HIS A 30 8.67 -7.10 13.90
CA HIS A 30 9.91 -7.62 14.46
C HIS A 30 11.04 -7.76 13.42
N GLU A 31 10.72 -8.04 12.15
CA GLU A 31 11.72 -8.21 11.08
C GLU A 31 12.51 -6.92 10.82
N GLU A 32 11.84 -5.75 10.94
CA GLU A 32 12.54 -4.47 10.82
C GLU A 32 13.45 -4.22 12.02
N LEU A 33 13.01 -4.60 13.21
CA LEU A 33 13.81 -4.49 14.42
C LEU A 33 15.03 -5.43 14.36
N ASP A 34 14.84 -6.67 13.89
CA ASP A 34 15.91 -7.63 13.68
C ASP A 34 16.93 -7.15 12.64
N PHE A 35 16.46 -6.53 11.55
CA PHE A 35 17.33 -5.94 10.53
C PHE A 35 18.29 -4.90 11.11
N PHE A 36 17.84 -4.14 12.11
CA PHE A 36 18.65 -3.14 12.81
C PHE A 36 19.40 -3.70 14.03
N GLY A 37 19.24 -4.97 14.39
CA GLY A 37 19.86 -5.58 15.56
C GLY A 37 19.33 -5.00 16.87
N MET A 38 18.04 -4.64 16.91
CA MET A 38 17.42 -4.01 18.08
C MET A 38 17.25 -4.96 19.26
N ASP A 39 17.33 -6.27 19.06
CA ASP A 39 17.31 -7.30 20.10
C ASP A 39 18.48 -7.20 21.10
N GLN A 40 19.54 -6.48 20.75
CA GLN A 40 20.62 -6.13 21.67
C GLN A 40 20.18 -5.10 22.72
N TYR A 41 19.19 -4.28 22.41
CA TYR A 41 18.75 -3.14 23.22
C TYR A 41 17.37 -3.33 23.81
N TRP A 42 16.47 -4.01 23.08
CA TRP A 42 15.06 -4.17 23.45
C TRP A 42 14.65 -5.64 23.44
N ASP A 43 13.70 -5.97 24.30
CA ASP A 43 13.10 -7.30 24.34
C ASP A 43 11.74 -7.26 23.62
N TYR A 44 11.53 -8.15 22.66
CA TYR A 44 10.28 -8.21 21.90
C TYR A 44 10.01 -9.64 21.37
N PRO A 45 8.71 -10.02 21.21
CA PRO A 45 8.35 -11.29 20.62
C PRO A 45 8.67 -11.32 19.13
N LYS A 46 9.07 -12.49 18.63
CA LYS A 46 9.36 -12.74 17.19
C LYS A 46 8.35 -13.71 16.56
N ASP A 47 7.35 -14.15 17.31
CA ASP A 47 6.32 -15.12 16.92
C ASP A 47 4.93 -14.44 16.76
N THR A 48 4.91 -13.18 16.37
CA THR A 48 3.69 -12.39 16.20
C THR A 48 3.62 -11.73 14.83
N ASP A 49 2.43 -11.78 14.24
CA ASP A 49 2.10 -11.02 13.01
C ASP A 49 1.63 -9.58 13.32
N ASN A 50 1.49 -9.22 14.61
CA ASN A 50 1.10 -7.88 15.02
C ASN A 50 2.30 -6.94 15.08
N PRO A 51 2.12 -5.64 14.76
CA PRO A 51 3.18 -4.66 14.93
C PRO A 51 3.54 -4.48 16.40
N LEU A 52 4.78 -4.10 16.67
CA LEU A 52 5.33 -3.93 18.01
C LEU A 52 5.41 -2.47 18.43
N LEU A 53 5.54 -1.57 17.47
CA LEU A 53 5.59 -0.13 17.69
C LEU A 53 5.24 0.63 16.40
N TRP A 54 5.31 1.93 16.45
CA TRP A 54 5.02 2.80 15.33
C TRP A 54 6.28 3.52 14.82
N ALA A 55 6.29 3.91 13.55
CA ALA A 55 7.27 4.85 13.04
C ALA A 55 6.58 6.07 12.43
N GLU A 56 7.07 7.27 12.76
CA GLU A 56 6.73 8.52 12.08
C GLU A 56 7.60 8.65 10.82
N GLY A 57 6.97 8.59 9.67
CA GLY A 57 7.67 8.50 8.40
C GLY A 57 8.52 7.24 8.32
N ILE A 58 9.73 7.36 7.72
CA ILE A 58 10.56 6.19 7.44
C ILE A 58 11.50 5.86 8.62
N ARG A 59 11.83 6.82 9.49
CA ARG A 59 13.04 6.76 10.30
C ARG A 59 12.89 7.00 11.80
N ARG A 60 11.73 7.43 12.28
CA ARG A 60 11.54 7.78 13.70
C ARG A 60 10.63 6.75 14.36
N TYR A 61 11.18 5.97 15.27
CA TYR A 61 10.46 4.93 16.02
C TYR A 61 9.81 5.53 17.26
N VAL A 62 8.52 5.26 17.43
CA VAL A 62 7.68 5.93 18.43
C VAL A 62 6.98 4.89 19.29
N ILE A 63 7.08 5.06 20.61
CA ILE A 63 6.34 4.30 21.62
C ILE A 63 5.65 5.30 22.53
N ASN A 64 4.38 5.05 22.85
CA ASN A 64 3.58 5.92 23.70
C ASN A 64 3.58 7.41 23.27
N GLY A 65 3.69 7.67 21.97
CA GLY A 65 3.74 9.02 21.44
C GLY A 65 5.13 9.70 21.49
N GLU A 66 6.13 9.05 22.08
CA GLU A 66 7.50 9.55 22.20
C GLU A 66 8.45 8.85 21.25
N CYS A 67 9.35 9.60 20.64
CA CYS A 67 10.39 9.05 19.77
C CYS A 67 11.49 8.40 20.60
N VAL A 68 11.67 7.10 20.47
CA VAL A 68 12.64 6.30 21.25
C VAL A 68 13.89 5.91 20.48
N ALA A 69 13.85 5.97 19.15
CA ALA A 69 15.00 5.70 18.29
C ALA A 69 14.84 6.37 16.92
N GLU A 70 15.95 6.61 16.25
CA GLU A 70 15.99 7.14 14.88
C GLU A 70 16.96 6.34 14.01
N ALA A 71 16.51 5.95 12.81
CA ALA A 71 17.40 5.40 11.80
C ALA A 71 18.16 6.52 11.08
N GLN A 72 19.48 6.41 11.01
CA GLN A 72 20.37 7.42 10.42
C GLN A 72 21.18 6.83 9.27
N GLY A 73 21.59 7.67 8.34
CA GLY A 73 22.42 7.24 7.21
C GLY A 73 21.66 6.33 6.25
N GLY A 74 22.35 5.35 5.69
CA GLY A 74 21.84 4.46 4.66
C GLY A 74 21.95 5.05 3.25
N GLY A 75 22.32 4.22 2.31
CA GLY A 75 22.46 4.56 0.90
C GLY A 75 22.72 3.29 0.11
N PHE A 76 23.04 3.40 -1.18
CA PHE A 76 23.26 2.24 -2.03
C PHE A 76 24.36 1.29 -1.53
N TYR A 77 25.33 1.82 -0.75
CA TYR A 77 26.52 1.05 -0.33
C TYR A 77 26.72 1.05 1.19
N THR A 78 25.85 1.71 1.95
CA THR A 78 25.97 1.84 3.41
C THR A 78 24.69 1.39 4.10
N LYS A 79 24.80 0.52 5.10
CA LYS A 79 23.66 0.18 5.94
C LYS A 79 23.26 1.39 6.80
N PRO A 80 21.97 1.61 7.02
CA PRO A 80 21.52 2.57 8.01
C PRO A 80 21.94 2.08 9.42
N THR A 81 22.15 3.04 10.33
CA THR A 81 22.42 2.80 11.74
C THR A 81 21.27 3.29 12.58
N ILE A 82 21.10 2.73 13.77
CA ILE A 82 20.11 3.20 14.75
C ILE A 82 20.80 4.08 15.79
N LYS A 83 20.19 5.24 16.05
CA LYS A 83 20.47 6.08 17.20
C LYS A 83 19.36 5.88 18.22
N LEU A 84 19.67 5.32 19.38
CA LEU A 84 18.76 5.24 20.51
C LEU A 84 18.60 6.64 21.13
N LEU A 85 17.39 6.98 21.53
CA LEU A 85 17.04 8.22 22.22
C LEU A 85 16.61 7.96 23.68
N THR A 86 16.55 6.67 24.07
CA THR A 86 16.35 6.22 25.45
C THR A 86 17.47 5.27 25.83
N GLU A 87 17.88 5.30 27.08
CA GLU A 87 18.86 4.34 27.65
C GLU A 87 18.17 3.11 28.25
N ASP A 88 16.83 3.14 28.37
CA ASP A 88 16.05 2.06 28.94
C ASP A 88 16.00 0.85 28.00
N ARG A 89 16.14 -0.35 28.57
CA ARG A 89 15.84 -1.59 27.86
C ARG A 89 14.33 -1.77 27.79
N LEU A 90 13.78 -1.50 26.62
CA LEU A 90 12.32 -1.53 26.41
C LEU A 90 11.81 -2.96 26.25
N GLN A 91 10.67 -3.23 26.87
CA GLN A 91 9.91 -4.47 26.74
C GLN A 91 8.72 -4.19 25.79
N LEU A 92 8.86 -4.57 24.52
CA LEU A 92 7.82 -4.34 23.54
C LEU A 92 6.78 -5.45 23.60
N LYS A 93 5.52 -5.07 23.45
CA LYS A 93 4.38 -6.00 23.34
C LYS A 93 3.68 -5.79 22.01
N PRO A 94 3.08 -6.85 21.44
CA PRO A 94 2.25 -6.69 20.25
C PRO A 94 1.16 -5.65 20.48
N ILE A 95 0.98 -4.78 19.48
CA ILE A 95 -0.10 -3.79 19.49
C ILE A 95 -1.42 -4.54 19.33
N ASP A 96 -2.41 -4.17 20.14
CA ASP A 96 -3.76 -4.67 20.03
C ASP A 96 -4.45 -4.06 18.80
N VAL A 97 -4.42 -4.81 17.69
CA VAL A 97 -4.95 -4.39 16.40
C VAL A 97 -6.48 -4.33 16.43
N GLU A 98 -7.14 -5.19 17.20
CA GLU A 98 -8.59 -5.18 17.33
C GLU A 98 -9.03 -3.89 18.03
N ARG A 99 -8.37 -3.54 19.12
CA ARG A 99 -8.61 -2.29 19.82
C ARG A 99 -8.31 -1.06 18.95
N LEU A 100 -7.23 -1.10 18.19
CA LEU A 100 -6.89 -0.04 17.22
C LEU A 100 -8.02 0.15 16.21
N TYR A 101 -8.57 -0.95 15.68
CA TYR A 101 -9.70 -0.91 14.75
C TYR A 101 -10.94 -0.32 15.40
N GLU A 102 -11.34 -0.79 16.58
CA GLU A 102 -12.52 -0.31 17.31
C GLU A 102 -12.52 1.20 17.54
N VAL A 103 -11.38 1.74 18.01
CA VAL A 103 -11.23 3.17 18.31
C VAL A 103 -11.32 4.04 17.05
N ASN A 104 -10.91 3.51 15.91
CA ASN A 104 -10.91 4.23 14.62
C ASN A 104 -12.14 3.92 13.76
N GLN A 105 -12.96 2.95 14.13
CA GLN A 105 -14.05 2.40 13.31
C GLN A 105 -15.02 3.46 12.82
N ALA A 106 -15.48 4.34 13.69
CA ALA A 106 -16.50 5.35 13.32
C ALA A 106 -16.01 6.28 12.18
N LEU A 107 -14.75 6.72 12.26
CA LEU A 107 -14.18 7.58 11.21
C LEU A 107 -13.86 6.77 9.95
N MET A 108 -13.35 5.54 10.08
CA MET A 108 -13.09 4.67 8.93
C MET A 108 -14.36 4.36 8.15
N VAL A 109 -15.45 4.01 8.82
CA VAL A 109 -16.77 3.78 8.18
C VAL A 109 -17.26 5.04 7.47
N SER A 110 -17.12 6.22 8.09
CA SER A 110 -17.48 7.50 7.45
C SER A 110 -16.65 7.76 6.18
N LEU A 111 -15.36 7.47 6.20
CA LEU A 111 -14.48 7.62 5.04
C LEU A 111 -14.83 6.63 3.93
N GLU A 112 -15.07 5.38 4.29
CA GLU A 112 -15.49 4.33 3.37
C GLU A 112 -16.80 4.72 2.66
N GLN A 113 -17.81 5.13 3.41
CA GLN A 113 -19.09 5.57 2.85
C GLN A 113 -18.94 6.75 1.88
N LYS A 114 -18.12 7.75 2.23
CA LYS A 114 -17.83 8.88 1.35
C LYS A 114 -17.13 8.45 0.06
N ALA A 115 -16.19 7.50 0.15
CA ALA A 115 -15.49 6.99 -1.02
C ALA A 115 -16.43 6.19 -1.93
N ILE A 116 -17.27 5.32 -1.35
CA ILE A 116 -18.29 4.57 -2.08
C ILE A 116 -19.25 5.53 -2.79
N GLN A 117 -19.79 6.51 -2.08
CA GLN A 117 -20.69 7.52 -2.65
C GLN A 117 -20.03 8.32 -3.80
N PHE A 118 -18.76 8.67 -3.63
CA PHE A 118 -17.99 9.34 -4.69
C PHE A 118 -17.90 8.46 -5.95
N ILE A 119 -17.54 7.18 -5.80
CA ILE A 119 -17.43 6.23 -6.93
C ILE A 119 -18.80 6.09 -7.64
N GLN A 120 -19.88 5.89 -6.89
CA GLN A 120 -21.25 5.79 -7.41
C GLN A 120 -21.64 7.04 -8.19
N THR A 121 -21.43 8.22 -7.62
CA THR A 121 -21.74 9.50 -8.26
C THR A 121 -20.97 9.67 -9.57
N GLN A 122 -19.69 9.29 -9.62
CA GLN A 122 -18.91 9.34 -10.85
C GLN A 122 -19.44 8.32 -11.88
N HIS A 123 -19.78 7.12 -11.44
CA HIS A 123 -20.35 6.11 -12.32
C HIS A 123 -21.68 6.59 -12.93
N GLU A 124 -22.63 7.04 -12.13
CA GLU A 124 -23.92 7.59 -12.58
C GLU A 124 -23.76 8.76 -13.56
N LYS A 125 -22.74 9.59 -13.37
CA LYS A 125 -22.48 10.75 -14.23
C LYS A 125 -21.89 10.38 -15.59
N TYR A 126 -21.02 9.37 -15.66
CA TYR A 126 -20.22 9.09 -16.85
C TYR A 126 -20.63 7.83 -17.61
N GLN A 127 -21.18 6.82 -16.95
CA GLN A 127 -21.65 5.60 -17.61
C GLN A 127 -22.70 5.88 -18.69
N PRO A 128 -23.72 6.77 -18.50
CA PRO A 128 -24.67 7.06 -19.53
C PRO A 128 -24.08 7.80 -20.76
N LYS A 129 -22.88 8.33 -20.63
CA LYS A 129 -22.13 9.00 -21.71
C LYS A 129 -21.21 8.03 -22.47
N GLY A 130 -21.30 6.72 -22.20
CA GLY A 130 -20.51 5.70 -22.84
C GLY A 130 -19.11 5.46 -22.25
N TYR A 131 -18.79 6.05 -21.08
CA TYR A 131 -17.49 5.81 -20.43
C TYR A 131 -17.49 4.47 -19.71
N SER A 132 -16.41 3.71 -19.90
CA SER A 132 -16.15 2.49 -19.15
C SER A 132 -15.33 2.79 -17.90
N PHE A 133 -15.61 2.04 -16.82
CA PHE A 133 -14.90 2.19 -15.55
C PHE A 133 -13.83 1.12 -15.41
N ILE A 134 -12.63 1.55 -15.03
CA ILE A 134 -11.46 0.70 -14.87
C ILE A 134 -10.88 0.92 -13.48
N CYS A 135 -10.79 -0.17 -12.71
CA CYS A 135 -10.00 -0.22 -11.47
C CYS A 135 -8.58 -0.69 -11.83
N ALA A 136 -7.61 0.22 -11.81
CA ALA A 136 -6.20 -0.13 -12.01
C ALA A 136 -5.66 -0.81 -10.74
N PHE A 137 -5.27 -2.07 -10.86
CA PHE A 137 -4.81 -2.90 -9.75
C PHE A 137 -3.33 -3.22 -9.87
N SER A 138 -2.55 -2.91 -8.85
CA SER A 138 -1.10 -3.14 -8.84
C SER A 138 -0.65 -4.24 -7.87
N GLY A 139 -1.58 -4.85 -7.13
CA GLY A 139 -1.26 -5.79 -6.05
C GLY A 139 -0.76 -5.14 -4.76
N GLY A 140 -0.63 -3.80 -4.72
CA GLY A 140 -0.25 -3.06 -3.51
C GLY A 140 -1.45 -2.68 -2.64
N LYS A 141 -1.18 -2.30 -1.38
CA LYS A 141 -2.20 -1.96 -0.37
C LYS A 141 -3.24 -0.94 -0.84
N ASP A 142 -2.79 0.14 -1.50
CA ASP A 142 -3.69 1.22 -1.93
C ASP A 142 -4.62 0.78 -3.06
N SER A 143 -4.12 -0.01 -4.00
CA SER A 143 -4.94 -0.59 -5.08
C SER A 143 -5.89 -1.67 -4.57
N LEU A 144 -5.53 -2.38 -3.49
CA LEU A 144 -6.40 -3.35 -2.84
C LEU A 144 -7.59 -2.65 -2.17
N VAL A 145 -7.33 -1.56 -1.43
CA VAL A 145 -8.39 -0.73 -0.83
C VAL A 145 -9.29 -0.14 -1.93
N LEU A 146 -8.71 0.38 -3.02
CA LEU A 146 -9.48 0.90 -4.15
C LEU A 146 -10.37 -0.18 -4.77
N LEU A 147 -9.87 -1.40 -4.94
CA LEU A 147 -10.63 -2.53 -5.47
C LEU A 147 -11.80 -2.91 -4.56
N ASP A 148 -11.56 -2.99 -3.24
CA ASP A 148 -12.59 -3.27 -2.24
C ASP A 148 -13.70 -2.21 -2.27
N LEU A 149 -13.34 -0.93 -2.23
CA LEU A 149 -14.28 0.18 -2.30
C LEU A 149 -15.09 0.19 -3.62
N THR A 150 -14.42 -0.09 -4.74
CA THR A 150 -15.08 -0.16 -6.05
C THR A 150 -16.06 -1.35 -6.12
N SER A 151 -15.68 -2.50 -5.57
CA SER A 151 -16.54 -3.70 -5.52
C SER A 151 -17.77 -3.53 -4.60
N LYS A 152 -17.68 -2.65 -3.60
CA LYS A 152 -18.82 -2.26 -2.75
C LYS A 152 -19.71 -1.19 -3.41
N ALA A 153 -19.12 -0.36 -4.26
CA ALA A 153 -19.81 0.74 -4.91
C ALA A 153 -20.56 0.35 -6.18
N LEU A 154 -20.01 -0.59 -6.97
CA LEU A 154 -20.49 -0.94 -8.32
C LEU A 154 -20.75 -2.44 -8.45
N ALA A 155 -21.66 -2.80 -9.34
CA ALA A 155 -21.88 -4.21 -9.66
C ALA A 155 -20.68 -4.80 -10.45
N PRO A 156 -20.42 -6.12 -10.34
CA PRO A 156 -19.27 -6.77 -11.01
C PRO A 156 -19.22 -6.59 -12.53
N GLY A 157 -20.37 -6.28 -13.13
CA GLY A 157 -20.49 -6.02 -14.58
C GLY A 157 -20.17 -4.61 -15.01
N ASP A 158 -20.09 -3.66 -14.09
CA ASP A 158 -20.02 -2.21 -14.38
C ASP A 158 -18.59 -1.69 -14.48
N PHE A 159 -17.60 -2.50 -14.14
CA PHE A 159 -16.20 -2.11 -14.24
C PHE A 159 -15.29 -3.31 -14.54
N TYR A 160 -14.09 -3.00 -14.97
CA TYR A 160 -13.00 -3.97 -15.16
C TYR A 160 -11.88 -3.72 -14.14
N VAL A 161 -11.21 -4.79 -13.73
CA VAL A 161 -9.98 -4.72 -12.94
C VAL A 161 -8.81 -4.99 -13.87
N VAL A 162 -7.92 -4.03 -14.05
CA VAL A 162 -6.78 -4.17 -14.96
C VAL A 162 -5.47 -4.21 -14.18
N PHE A 163 -4.78 -5.34 -14.27
CA PHE A 163 -3.42 -5.53 -13.75
C PHE A 163 -2.41 -5.40 -14.88
N SER A 164 -1.47 -4.46 -14.74
CA SER A 164 -0.39 -4.26 -15.70
C SER A 164 0.81 -5.11 -15.30
N ASN A 165 0.92 -6.30 -15.87
CA ASN A 165 2.04 -7.21 -15.64
C ASN A 165 3.23 -6.81 -16.53
N THR A 166 4.24 -6.18 -15.96
CA THR A 166 5.45 -5.75 -16.66
C THR A 166 6.44 -6.90 -16.92
N GLY A 167 6.23 -8.04 -16.26
CA GLY A 167 7.17 -9.17 -16.26
C GLY A 167 8.33 -8.99 -15.27
N MET A 168 8.30 -7.93 -14.47
CA MET A 168 9.33 -7.57 -13.48
C MET A 168 8.77 -7.48 -12.05
N GLU A 169 7.55 -7.97 -11.84
CA GLU A 169 6.92 -7.98 -10.53
C GLU A 169 7.59 -8.96 -9.58
N LEU A 170 7.62 -8.59 -8.30
CA LEU A 170 8.03 -9.50 -7.22
C LEU A 170 7.02 -10.65 -7.11
N SER A 171 7.50 -11.80 -6.67
CA SER A 171 6.64 -12.99 -6.45
C SER A 171 5.45 -12.71 -5.53
N ASP A 172 5.66 -11.88 -4.51
CA ASP A 172 4.61 -11.54 -3.55
C ASP A 172 3.53 -10.63 -4.15
N THR A 173 3.90 -9.76 -5.10
CA THR A 173 2.91 -9.00 -5.89
C THR A 173 2.01 -9.94 -6.71
N LEU A 174 2.59 -10.94 -7.37
CA LEU A 174 1.82 -11.91 -8.15
C LEU A 174 0.90 -12.76 -7.25
N LYS A 175 1.39 -13.19 -6.07
CA LYS A 175 0.57 -13.87 -5.06
C LYS A 175 -0.61 -13.00 -4.58
N ALA A 176 -0.38 -11.70 -4.37
CA ALA A 176 -1.43 -10.76 -3.98
C ALA A 176 -2.49 -10.60 -5.08
N VAL A 177 -2.08 -10.55 -6.35
CA VAL A 177 -3.01 -10.52 -7.50
C VAL A 177 -3.85 -11.80 -7.56
N ASP A 178 -3.23 -12.98 -7.40
CA ASP A 178 -3.95 -14.25 -7.39
C ASP A 178 -4.88 -14.38 -6.17
N ALA A 179 -4.48 -13.87 -5.02
CA ALA A 179 -5.34 -13.82 -3.84
C ALA A 179 -6.56 -12.91 -4.07
N ALA A 180 -6.37 -11.75 -4.70
CA ALA A 180 -7.46 -10.85 -5.06
C ALA A 180 -8.44 -11.51 -6.04
N LYS A 181 -7.96 -12.21 -7.08
CA LYS A 181 -8.83 -12.96 -8.01
C LYS A 181 -9.67 -14.04 -7.31
N ARG A 182 -9.09 -14.70 -6.28
CA ARG A 182 -9.85 -15.69 -5.48
C ARG A 182 -10.87 -15.03 -4.55
N LEU A 183 -10.55 -13.87 -4.00
CA LEU A 183 -11.43 -13.13 -3.08
C LEU A 183 -12.64 -12.53 -3.81
N TRP A 184 -12.44 -12.07 -5.05
CA TRP A 184 -13.50 -11.50 -5.90
C TRP A 184 -13.67 -12.29 -7.21
N PRO A 185 -14.16 -13.53 -7.18
CA PRO A 185 -14.22 -14.41 -8.36
C PRO A 185 -15.19 -13.92 -9.44
N ASN A 186 -16.13 -13.04 -9.10
CA ASN A 186 -17.12 -12.50 -10.01
C ASN A 186 -16.66 -11.21 -10.73
N LEU A 187 -15.51 -10.64 -10.37
CA LEU A 187 -14.97 -9.46 -11.03
C LEU A 187 -14.23 -9.83 -12.31
N ARG A 188 -14.28 -8.93 -13.28
CA ARG A 188 -13.58 -9.07 -14.56
C ARG A 188 -12.13 -8.61 -14.42
N PHE A 189 -11.24 -9.55 -14.09
CA PHE A 189 -9.81 -9.30 -14.05
C PHE A 189 -9.20 -9.46 -15.43
N GLU A 190 -8.55 -8.41 -15.90
CA GLU A 190 -7.82 -8.37 -17.16
C GLU A 190 -6.33 -8.12 -16.90
N GLU A 191 -5.49 -8.80 -17.65
CA GLU A 191 -4.04 -8.67 -17.56
C GLU A 191 -3.49 -7.97 -18.82
N ALA A 192 -2.84 -6.84 -18.61
CA ALA A 192 -2.11 -6.12 -19.63
C ALA A 192 -0.63 -6.51 -19.55
N LYS A 193 -0.11 -7.19 -20.58
CA LYS A 193 1.26 -7.70 -20.62
C LYS A 193 1.93 -7.42 -21.97
N CYS A 194 3.18 -7.02 -21.93
CA CYS A 194 3.99 -6.90 -23.13
C CYS A 194 4.30 -8.29 -23.70
N HIS A 195 4.31 -8.44 -25.01
CA HIS A 195 4.71 -9.66 -25.69
C HIS A 195 6.23 -9.92 -25.59
N MET A 196 7.04 -8.86 -25.46
CA MET A 196 8.48 -8.95 -25.23
C MET A 196 8.79 -9.26 -23.78
N LYS A 197 9.83 -10.06 -23.56
CA LYS A 197 10.37 -10.24 -22.20
C LYS A 197 11.18 -8.99 -21.80
N PRO A 198 11.23 -8.63 -20.52
CA PRO A 198 12.05 -7.51 -20.05
C PRO A 198 13.54 -7.64 -20.40
N THR A 199 14.08 -8.87 -20.38
CA THR A 199 15.47 -9.17 -20.78
C THR A 199 15.76 -8.80 -22.22
N ASP A 200 14.85 -9.14 -23.14
CA ASP A 200 15.00 -8.86 -24.56
C ASP A 200 15.02 -7.33 -24.81
N SER A 201 14.17 -6.60 -24.08
CA SER A 201 14.17 -5.14 -24.11
C SER A 201 15.45 -4.51 -23.52
N TRP A 202 16.07 -5.17 -22.53
CA TRP A 202 17.36 -4.71 -21.98
C TRP A 202 18.50 -4.90 -22.97
N ASP A 203 18.45 -5.98 -23.73
CA ASP A 203 19.46 -6.23 -24.79
C ASP A 203 19.34 -5.17 -25.89
N GLU A 204 18.12 -4.71 -26.21
CA GLU A 204 17.87 -3.73 -27.26
C GLU A 204 18.10 -2.27 -26.81
N PHE A 205 17.57 -1.89 -25.61
CA PHE A 205 17.56 -0.50 -25.12
C PHE A 205 18.57 -0.22 -24.00
N GLY A 206 19.27 -1.25 -23.51
CA GLY A 206 20.09 -1.19 -22.32
C GLY A 206 19.24 -1.19 -21.02
N PRO A 207 19.87 -1.28 -19.83
CA PRO A 207 19.16 -1.29 -18.57
C PRO A 207 18.40 0.04 -18.36
N PRO A 208 17.15 -0.01 -17.82
CA PRO A 208 16.39 1.20 -17.56
C PRO A 208 17.07 2.06 -16.49
N GLY A 209 17.11 3.36 -16.72
CA GLY A 209 17.70 4.32 -15.80
C GLY A 209 16.75 5.47 -15.48
N ARG A 210 17.16 6.31 -14.52
CA ARG A 210 16.34 7.45 -14.06
C ARG A 210 15.91 8.39 -15.19
N ARG A 211 16.78 8.60 -16.17
CA ARG A 211 16.52 9.47 -17.34
C ARG A 211 15.95 8.74 -18.54
N MET A 212 16.04 7.41 -18.57
CA MET A 212 15.63 6.58 -19.70
C MET A 212 14.71 5.47 -19.20
N ARG A 213 13.47 5.84 -18.98
CA ARG A 213 12.43 4.97 -18.36
C ARG A 213 11.59 4.25 -19.43
N TRP A 214 12.25 3.69 -20.45
CA TRP A 214 11.58 2.95 -21.52
C TRP A 214 10.69 1.81 -20.97
N CYS A 215 11.09 1.17 -19.87
CA CYS A 215 10.32 0.10 -19.22
C CYS A 215 8.89 0.53 -18.86
N CYS A 216 8.70 1.79 -18.45
CA CYS A 216 7.35 2.31 -18.14
C CYS A 216 6.49 2.41 -19.40
N VAL A 217 7.07 2.73 -20.55
CA VAL A 217 6.33 2.83 -21.81
C VAL A 217 6.09 1.45 -22.40
N VAL A 218 7.17 0.66 -22.60
CA VAL A 218 7.13 -0.62 -23.32
C VAL A 218 6.38 -1.69 -22.54
N HIS A 219 6.63 -1.81 -21.24
CA HIS A 219 6.08 -2.91 -20.43
C HIS A 219 4.85 -2.54 -19.58
N LYS A 220 4.50 -1.26 -19.48
CA LYS A 220 3.34 -0.83 -18.70
C LYS A 220 2.33 -0.05 -19.54
N SER A 221 2.69 1.14 -20.02
CA SER A 221 1.71 2.05 -20.61
C SER A 221 1.14 1.52 -21.92
N VAL A 222 1.97 1.08 -22.84
CA VAL A 222 1.53 0.57 -24.17
C VAL A 222 0.69 -0.70 -24.03
N PRO A 223 1.12 -1.74 -23.31
CA PRO A 223 0.28 -2.93 -23.09
C PRO A 223 -1.05 -2.61 -22.41
N THR A 224 -1.05 -1.67 -21.45
CA THR A 224 -2.28 -1.24 -20.79
C THR A 224 -3.25 -0.57 -21.78
N ILE A 225 -2.76 0.33 -22.63
CA ILE A 225 -3.59 0.99 -23.64
C ILE A 225 -4.15 -0.03 -24.65
N ILE A 226 -3.34 -0.97 -25.09
CA ILE A 226 -3.77 -2.04 -26.00
C ILE A 226 -4.88 -2.86 -25.34
N LYS A 227 -4.66 -3.30 -24.09
CA LYS A 227 -5.66 -4.07 -23.34
C LYS A 227 -6.96 -3.29 -23.13
N LEU A 228 -6.87 -2.00 -22.80
CA LEU A 228 -8.06 -1.14 -22.68
C LEU A 228 -8.83 -1.05 -23.98
N ARG A 229 -8.17 -0.91 -25.13
CA ARG A 229 -8.82 -0.91 -26.45
C ARG A 229 -9.50 -2.24 -26.77
N GLU A 230 -8.89 -3.37 -26.39
CA GLU A 230 -9.50 -4.69 -26.54
C GLU A 230 -10.80 -4.82 -25.72
N ILE A 231 -10.80 -4.31 -24.49
CA ILE A 231 -11.94 -4.40 -23.56
C ILE A 231 -13.09 -3.46 -23.96
N ILE A 232 -12.75 -2.21 -24.31
CA ILE A 232 -13.74 -1.13 -24.50
C ILE A 232 -14.17 -0.98 -25.96
N GLY A 233 -13.37 -1.54 -26.87
CA GLY A 233 -13.51 -1.32 -28.32
C GLY A 233 -12.72 -0.10 -28.80
N ASN A 234 -12.58 0.02 -30.11
CA ASN A 234 -11.95 1.18 -30.73
C ASN A 234 -12.93 2.36 -30.74
N TYR A 235 -12.65 3.37 -29.94
CA TYR A 235 -13.22 4.71 -30.09
C TYR A 235 -12.23 5.63 -30.80
#